data_4214c48072f7ebd6deb1be475a60ce28
#
_entry.id   4214c48072f7ebd6deb1be475a60ce28
#
_cell.length_a   1.000
_cell.length_b   1.000
_cell.length_c   1.000
_cell.angle_alpha   90.00
_cell.angle_beta   90.00
_cell.angle_gamma   90.00
#
_symmetry.space_group_name_H-M   'P 1'
#
loop_
_entity.id
_entity.type
_entity.pdbx_description
1 polymer ?
#
loop_
_entity_poly.entity_id
_entity_poly.type
_entity_poly.pdbx_seq_one_letter_code
_entity_poly.pdbx_strand_id
1 'polypeptide(L)'
;GTVQGIDMYELKGVSDKYFWFGTDTLGRDLFTRLCYGIRISLLIAAISAFLDLVIGTTYGLISGYYGGKTDLIMQRIVEIINGIPMMVIVSLLVVAMSPGLLSIIVAMSISGWLGMSRLVRANTLRLKESEHVQASRVLGTGTLTILFREIFPNLLSSVIVMTMMTMPSAIFME
;
A
#
# COMPACT_ATOMS: atom_id res chain seq x y z
N GLY A 1 -6.29 13.26 -54.39
CA GLY A 1 -5.79 14.28 -53.49
C GLY A 1 -4.67 13.73 -52.65
N THR A 2 -3.45 14.16 -52.94
CA THR A 2 -2.27 13.85 -52.11
C THR A 2 -2.44 14.57 -50.79
N VAL A 3 -2.62 13.81 -49.73
CA VAL A 3 -2.47 14.33 -48.37
C VAL A 3 -1.00 14.61 -48.20
N GLN A 4 -0.57 15.87 -48.25
CA GLN A 4 0.78 16.25 -47.82
C GLN A 4 0.88 15.89 -46.33
N GLY A 5 1.68 14.84 -46.06
CA GLY A 5 2.02 14.50 -44.69
C GLY A 5 2.87 15.64 -44.11
N ILE A 6 2.26 16.48 -43.32
CA ILE A 6 2.99 17.52 -42.59
C ILE A 6 3.79 16.80 -41.51
N ASP A 7 5.14 16.91 -41.62
CA ASP A 7 6.00 16.38 -40.56
C ASP A 7 5.89 17.23 -39.31
N MET A 8 5.15 16.72 -38.32
CA MET A 8 4.92 17.40 -37.05
C MET A 8 6.23 17.61 -36.25
N TYR A 9 7.31 16.86 -36.57
CA TYR A 9 8.60 17.01 -35.91
C TYR A 9 9.34 18.24 -36.42
N GLU A 10 9.30 18.49 -37.76
CA GLU A 10 9.84 19.71 -38.35
C GLU A 10 9.13 20.96 -37.87
N LEU A 11 7.79 20.94 -37.84
CA LEU A 11 6.97 22.06 -37.35
C LEU A 11 7.26 22.45 -35.89
N LYS A 12 7.63 21.49 -35.07
CA LYS A 12 7.94 21.73 -33.62
C LYS A 12 9.43 21.95 -33.36
N GLY A 13 10.28 22.02 -34.40
CA GLY A 13 11.71 22.22 -34.26
C GLY A 13 12.44 21.08 -33.53
N VAL A 14 11.95 19.85 -33.65
CA VAL A 14 12.49 18.65 -32.98
C VAL A 14 12.94 17.59 -34.01
N SER A 15 13.27 18.00 -35.21
CA SER A 15 13.71 17.14 -36.33
C SER A 15 14.92 16.26 -35.96
N ASP A 16 15.81 16.72 -35.06
CA ASP A 16 17.00 16.01 -34.62
C ASP A 16 16.78 15.06 -33.44
N LYS A 17 15.52 14.94 -32.92
CA LYS A 17 15.21 14.07 -31.80
C LYS A 17 14.55 12.78 -32.23
N TYR A 18 15.15 11.67 -31.87
CA TYR A 18 14.60 10.35 -32.10
C TYR A 18 13.70 9.92 -30.92
N PHE A 19 12.42 9.65 -31.19
CA PHE A 19 11.46 9.19 -30.21
C PHE A 19 11.22 7.68 -30.33
N TRP A 20 11.72 6.91 -29.39
CA TRP A 20 11.71 5.43 -29.42
C TRP A 20 10.32 4.83 -29.60
N PHE A 21 9.32 5.38 -28.94
CA PHE A 21 7.91 4.95 -29.03
C PHE A 21 7.00 5.99 -29.69
N GLY A 22 7.60 6.96 -30.38
CA GLY A 22 6.83 8.07 -30.96
C GLY A 22 6.37 9.09 -29.92
N THR A 23 5.39 9.92 -30.33
CA THR A 23 4.85 10.98 -29.49
C THR A 23 3.34 10.81 -29.30
N ASP A 24 2.80 11.40 -28.21
CA ASP A 24 1.36 11.51 -28.01
C ASP A 24 0.73 12.58 -28.92
N THR A 25 -0.59 12.75 -28.84
CA THR A 25 -1.35 13.76 -29.60
C THR A 25 -0.90 15.21 -29.35
N LEU A 26 -0.17 15.44 -28.25
CA LEU A 26 0.41 16.74 -27.89
C LEU A 26 1.89 16.85 -28.27
N GLY A 27 2.46 15.84 -28.96
CA GLY A 27 3.86 15.79 -29.39
C GLY A 27 4.85 15.56 -28.25
N ARG A 28 4.43 14.97 -27.15
CA ARG A 28 5.32 14.62 -26.02
C ARG A 28 5.85 13.21 -26.20
N ASP A 29 7.13 12.98 -25.88
CA ASP A 29 7.78 11.68 -25.97
C ASP A 29 7.11 10.64 -25.07
N LEU A 30 6.62 9.55 -25.67
CA LEU A 30 5.95 8.47 -24.95
C LEU A 30 6.90 7.69 -24.05
N PHE A 31 8.16 7.50 -24.47
CA PHE A 31 9.14 6.79 -23.64
C PHE A 31 9.47 7.54 -22.36
N THR A 32 9.74 8.83 -22.48
CA THR A 32 10.00 9.70 -21.32
C THR A 32 8.78 9.73 -20.36
N ARG A 33 7.57 9.81 -20.92
CA ARG A 33 6.34 9.76 -20.10
C ARG A 33 6.16 8.44 -19.39
N LEU A 34 6.44 7.31 -20.06
CA LEU A 34 6.38 5.98 -19.46
C LEU A 34 7.38 5.86 -18.30
N CYS A 35 8.63 6.25 -18.51
CA CYS A 35 9.66 6.20 -17.46
C CYS A 35 9.28 7.08 -16.25
N TYR A 36 8.74 8.27 -16.52
CA TYR A 36 8.29 9.17 -15.44
C TYR A 36 7.09 8.61 -14.69
N GLY A 37 6.10 8.03 -15.41
CA GLY A 37 4.97 7.35 -14.82
C GLY A 37 5.40 6.19 -13.92
N ILE A 38 6.23 5.27 -14.42
CA ILE A 38 6.75 4.14 -13.63
C ILE A 38 7.43 4.62 -12.35
N ARG A 39 8.22 5.68 -12.40
CA ARG A 39 8.88 6.24 -11.22
C ARG A 39 7.87 6.72 -10.17
N ILE A 40 6.80 7.39 -10.59
CA ILE A 40 5.75 7.89 -9.68
C ILE A 40 4.98 6.73 -9.09
N SER A 41 4.53 5.79 -9.92
CA SER A 41 3.76 4.61 -9.46
C SER A 41 4.55 3.75 -8.47
N LEU A 42 5.86 3.53 -8.73
CA LEU A 42 6.71 2.81 -7.77
C LEU A 42 6.88 3.56 -6.45
N LEU A 43 6.97 4.89 -6.49
CA LEU A 43 7.07 5.71 -5.28
C LEU A 43 5.78 5.64 -4.46
N ILE A 44 4.62 5.78 -5.10
CA ILE A 44 3.31 5.64 -4.43
C ILE A 44 3.19 4.25 -3.83
N ALA A 45 3.47 3.20 -4.60
CA ALA A 45 3.38 1.83 -4.15
C ALA A 45 4.31 1.54 -2.95
N ALA A 46 5.54 2.05 -2.99
CA ALA A 46 6.49 1.86 -1.89
C ALA A 46 6.04 2.57 -0.61
N ILE A 47 5.57 3.82 -0.71
CA ILE A 47 5.08 4.57 0.46
C ILE A 47 3.83 3.90 1.03
N SER A 48 2.86 3.54 0.19
CA SER A 48 1.63 2.88 0.61
C SER A 48 1.93 1.54 1.28
N ALA A 49 2.76 0.70 0.66
CA ALA A 49 3.16 -0.59 1.23
C ALA A 49 3.89 -0.45 2.57
N PHE A 50 4.71 0.59 2.74
CA PHE A 50 5.38 0.88 4.00
C PHE A 50 4.38 1.29 5.09
N LEU A 51 3.42 2.14 4.76
CA LEU A 51 2.36 2.54 5.70
C LEU A 51 1.48 1.35 6.09
N ASP A 52 1.07 0.54 5.12
CA ASP A 52 0.30 -0.68 5.36
C ASP A 52 1.04 -1.67 6.26
N LEU A 53 2.33 -1.83 6.03
CA LEU A 53 3.20 -2.68 6.85
C LEU A 53 3.25 -2.18 8.29
N VAL A 54 3.55 -0.91 8.52
CA VAL A 54 3.73 -0.34 9.86
C VAL A 54 2.41 -0.31 10.62
N ILE A 55 1.37 0.28 10.01
CA ILE A 55 0.06 0.44 10.65
C ILE A 55 -0.61 -0.92 10.83
N GLY A 56 -0.70 -1.72 9.76
CA GLY A 56 -1.37 -3.01 9.78
C GLY A 56 -0.72 -4.01 10.72
N THR A 57 0.62 -4.08 10.72
CA THR A 57 1.34 -4.98 11.62
C THR A 57 1.14 -4.56 13.07
N THR A 58 1.32 -3.30 13.41
CA THR A 58 1.14 -2.80 14.77
C THR A 58 -0.29 -3.03 15.26
N TYR A 59 -1.27 -2.68 14.43
CA TYR A 59 -2.68 -2.86 14.74
C TYR A 59 -3.04 -4.34 14.93
N GLY A 60 -2.61 -5.21 14.02
CA GLY A 60 -2.84 -6.64 14.08
C GLY A 60 -2.19 -7.32 15.29
N LEU A 61 -0.96 -6.93 15.64
CA LEU A 61 -0.26 -7.41 16.83
C LEU A 61 -1.02 -7.06 18.12
N ILE A 62 -1.42 -5.80 18.27
CA ILE A 62 -2.15 -5.32 19.45
C ILE A 62 -3.49 -6.05 19.55
N SER A 63 -4.28 -6.07 18.50
CA SER A 63 -5.59 -6.71 18.43
C SER A 63 -5.48 -8.21 18.77
N GLY A 64 -4.58 -8.93 18.10
CA GLY A 64 -4.40 -10.38 18.30
C GLY A 64 -3.86 -10.74 19.68
N TYR A 65 -2.90 -9.99 20.22
CA TYR A 65 -2.27 -10.29 21.49
C TYR A 65 -3.20 -10.06 22.69
N TYR A 66 -3.79 -8.87 22.80
CA TYR A 66 -4.68 -8.54 23.91
C TYR A 66 -6.00 -9.31 23.83
N GLY A 67 -6.57 -9.47 22.65
CA GLY A 67 -7.82 -10.21 22.46
C GLY A 67 -9.02 -9.58 23.17
N GLY A 68 -10.07 -10.37 23.40
CA GLY A 68 -11.24 -9.98 24.19
C GLY A 68 -11.91 -8.69 23.70
N LYS A 69 -12.21 -7.77 24.64
CA LYS A 69 -12.88 -6.50 24.33
C LYS A 69 -12.03 -5.58 23.44
N THR A 70 -10.71 -5.56 23.62
CA THR A 70 -9.78 -4.75 22.80
C THR A 70 -9.86 -5.19 21.35
N ASP A 71 -9.76 -6.48 21.13
CA ASP A 71 -9.85 -7.06 19.78
C ASP A 71 -11.21 -6.75 19.14
N LEU A 72 -12.31 -6.93 19.89
CA LEU A 72 -13.66 -6.67 19.40
C LEU A 72 -13.83 -5.21 18.94
N ILE A 73 -13.36 -4.25 19.73
CA ILE A 73 -13.46 -2.82 19.39
C ILE A 73 -12.59 -2.52 18.16
N MET A 74 -11.35 -3.02 18.14
CA MET A 74 -10.43 -2.81 17.02
C MET A 74 -10.97 -3.43 15.72
N GLN A 75 -11.58 -4.63 15.78
CA GLN A 75 -12.21 -5.22 14.60
C GLN A 75 -13.43 -4.43 14.11
N ARG A 76 -14.23 -3.83 15.02
CA ARG A 76 -15.33 -2.93 14.60
C ARG A 76 -14.83 -1.72 13.82
N ILE A 77 -13.70 -1.13 14.21
CA ILE A 77 -13.09 -0.03 13.46
C ILE A 77 -12.67 -0.51 12.06
N VAL A 78 -12.02 -1.67 11.97
CA VAL A 78 -11.64 -2.29 10.69
C VAL A 78 -12.85 -2.54 9.80
N GLU A 79 -13.95 -3.06 10.37
CA GLU A 79 -15.20 -3.33 9.64
C GLU A 79 -15.85 -2.05 9.11
N ILE A 80 -15.90 -0.99 9.92
CA ILE A 80 -16.47 0.30 9.52
C ILE A 80 -15.68 0.88 8.34
N ILE A 81 -14.35 0.93 8.44
CA ILE A 81 -13.50 1.46 7.36
C ILE A 81 -13.64 0.60 6.09
N ASN A 82 -13.64 -0.73 6.24
CA ASN A 82 -13.77 -1.66 5.12
C ASN A 82 -15.15 -1.60 4.45
N GLY A 83 -16.17 -1.11 5.13
CA GLY A 83 -17.52 -0.91 4.59
C GLY A 83 -17.62 0.29 3.64
N ILE A 84 -16.64 1.18 3.62
CA ILE A 84 -16.64 2.33 2.74
C ILE A 84 -15.96 1.96 1.40
N PRO A 85 -16.65 2.08 0.24
CA PRO A 85 -16.03 1.82 -1.05
C PRO A 85 -14.81 2.72 -1.29
N MET A 86 -13.68 2.15 -1.70
CA MET A 86 -12.42 2.87 -1.93
C MET A 86 -12.60 4.08 -2.85
N MET A 87 -13.39 3.94 -3.93
CA MET A 87 -13.67 5.03 -4.87
C MET A 87 -14.36 6.23 -4.21
N VAL A 88 -15.16 6.00 -3.18
CA VAL A 88 -15.80 7.09 -2.41
C VAL A 88 -14.74 7.84 -1.60
N ILE A 89 -13.83 7.12 -0.96
CA ILE A 89 -12.73 7.72 -0.19
C ILE A 89 -11.87 8.59 -1.12
N VAL A 90 -11.45 8.04 -2.27
CA VAL A 90 -10.64 8.76 -3.26
C VAL A 90 -11.37 10.03 -3.74
N SER A 91 -12.64 9.91 -4.13
CA SER A 91 -13.42 11.05 -4.64
C SER A 91 -13.55 12.16 -3.60
N LEU A 92 -13.81 11.83 -2.35
CA LEU A 92 -13.92 12.81 -1.27
C LEU A 92 -12.57 13.50 -0.99
N LEU A 93 -11.47 12.75 -1.02
CA LEU A 93 -10.14 13.32 -0.78
C LEU A 93 -9.67 14.20 -1.93
N VAL A 94 -9.96 13.83 -3.18
CA VAL A 94 -9.66 14.67 -4.34
C VAL A 94 -10.41 16.01 -4.27
N VAL A 95 -11.66 16.01 -3.82
CA VAL A 95 -12.43 17.25 -3.62
C VAL A 95 -11.87 18.08 -2.46
N ALA A 96 -11.49 17.44 -1.35
CA ALA A 96 -11.02 18.12 -0.14
C ALA A 96 -9.57 18.63 -0.23
N MET A 97 -8.67 17.87 -0.90
CA MET A 97 -7.22 18.14 -0.92
C MET A 97 -6.71 18.63 -2.27
N SER A 98 -7.56 18.76 -3.27
CA SER A 98 -7.22 18.93 -4.69
C SER A 98 -6.62 17.67 -5.34
N PRO A 99 -6.75 17.51 -6.67
CA PRO A 99 -6.15 16.39 -7.39
C PRO A 99 -4.62 16.41 -7.29
N GLY A 100 -4.04 15.29 -6.85
CA GLY A 100 -2.60 15.19 -6.74
C GLY A 100 -2.12 13.88 -6.10
N LEU A 101 -0.82 13.69 -6.13
CA LEU A 101 -0.15 12.51 -5.60
C LEU A 101 -0.44 12.30 -4.11
N LEU A 102 -0.52 13.38 -3.33
CA LEU A 102 -0.79 13.32 -1.90
C LEU A 102 -2.17 12.78 -1.59
N SER A 103 -3.21 13.20 -2.33
CA SER A 103 -4.58 12.71 -2.13
C SER A 103 -4.69 11.20 -2.41
N ILE A 104 -3.96 10.69 -3.40
CA ILE A 104 -3.91 9.25 -3.71
C ILE A 104 -3.23 8.48 -2.57
N ILE A 105 -2.06 8.93 -2.10
CA ILE A 105 -1.33 8.28 -1.00
C ILE A 105 -2.18 8.25 0.27
N VAL A 106 -2.84 9.36 0.62
CA VAL A 106 -3.71 9.43 1.80
C VAL A 106 -4.91 8.49 1.64
N ALA A 107 -5.54 8.46 0.47
CA ALA A 107 -6.66 7.55 0.21
C ALA A 107 -6.27 6.09 0.38
N MET A 108 -5.13 5.68 -0.19
CA MET A 108 -4.61 4.33 -0.06
C MET A 108 -4.25 4.00 1.39
N SER A 109 -3.69 4.96 2.12
CA SER A 109 -3.31 4.79 3.52
C SER A 109 -4.49 4.65 4.48
N ILE A 110 -5.70 5.05 4.10
CA ILE A 110 -6.90 4.87 4.94
C ILE A 110 -7.35 3.41 4.98
N SER A 111 -7.30 2.71 3.87
CA SER A 111 -7.87 1.36 3.75
C SER A 111 -6.85 0.25 3.45
N GLY A 112 -5.66 0.56 2.96
CA GLY A 112 -4.66 -0.43 2.55
C GLY A 112 -4.20 -1.34 3.68
N TRP A 113 -3.96 -0.78 4.87
CA TRP A 113 -3.48 -1.53 6.04
C TRP A 113 -4.46 -2.55 6.61
N LEU A 114 -5.74 -2.50 6.23
CA LEU A 114 -6.78 -3.39 6.79
C LEU A 114 -6.50 -4.87 6.52
N GLY A 115 -6.03 -5.20 5.31
CA GLY A 115 -5.64 -6.56 4.92
C GLY A 115 -4.49 -7.09 5.76
N MET A 116 -3.44 -6.29 5.91
CA MET A 116 -2.28 -6.60 6.73
C MET A 116 -2.67 -6.80 8.20
N SER A 117 -3.52 -5.93 8.74
CA SER A 117 -3.96 -6.04 10.15
C SER A 117 -4.70 -7.35 10.44
N ARG A 118 -5.56 -7.80 9.53
CA ARG A 118 -6.28 -9.07 9.65
C ARG A 118 -5.36 -10.27 9.59
N LEU A 119 -4.39 -10.26 8.66
CA LEU A 119 -3.38 -11.32 8.53
C LEU A 119 -2.55 -11.43 9.79
N VAL A 120 -1.99 -10.31 10.25
CA VAL A 120 -1.14 -10.27 11.44
C VAL A 120 -1.92 -10.66 12.69
N ARG A 121 -3.17 -10.16 12.84
CA ARG A 121 -4.04 -10.56 13.94
C ARG A 121 -4.28 -12.07 13.99
N ALA A 122 -4.65 -12.68 12.86
CA ALA A 122 -4.92 -14.12 12.79
C ALA A 122 -3.70 -14.95 13.19
N ASN A 123 -2.52 -14.60 12.68
CA ASN A 123 -1.28 -15.26 13.04
C ASN A 123 -0.87 -15.00 14.50
N THR A 124 -1.07 -13.79 15.02
CA THR A 124 -0.79 -13.44 16.42
C THR A 124 -1.67 -14.26 17.39
N LEU A 125 -2.97 -14.40 17.06
CA LEU A 125 -3.88 -15.24 17.83
C LEU A 125 -3.39 -16.69 17.90
N ARG A 126 -2.86 -17.24 16.80
CA ARG A 126 -2.32 -18.59 16.77
C ARG A 126 -1.01 -18.69 17.54
N LEU A 127 -0.09 -17.75 17.34
CA LEU A 127 1.24 -17.77 17.96
C LEU A 127 1.20 -17.58 19.49
N LYS A 128 0.29 -16.74 20.00
CA LYS A 128 0.17 -16.53 21.45
C LYS A 128 -0.24 -17.78 22.23
N GLU A 129 -0.86 -18.76 21.55
CA GLU A 129 -1.26 -20.05 22.13
C GLU A 129 -0.13 -21.10 22.02
N SER A 130 0.98 -20.78 21.36
CA SER A 130 2.12 -21.69 21.23
C SER A 130 2.84 -21.90 22.55
N GLU A 131 3.41 -23.09 22.73
CA GLU A 131 4.05 -23.51 23.99
C GLU A 131 5.18 -22.57 24.41
N HIS A 132 6.02 -22.11 23.47
CA HIS A 132 7.14 -21.23 23.77
C HIS A 132 6.69 -19.84 24.25
N VAL A 133 5.63 -19.27 23.68
CA VAL A 133 5.07 -17.99 24.14
C VAL A 133 4.42 -18.14 25.50
N GLN A 134 3.72 -19.24 25.75
CA GLN A 134 3.13 -19.52 27.06
C GLN A 134 4.19 -19.74 28.12
N ALA A 135 5.26 -20.48 27.82
CA ALA A 135 6.38 -20.65 28.74
C ALA A 135 7.03 -19.30 29.11
N SER A 136 7.30 -18.45 28.11
CA SER A 136 7.83 -17.09 28.33
C SER A 136 6.91 -16.25 29.21
N ARG A 137 5.58 -16.38 29.06
CA ARG A 137 4.60 -15.68 29.88
C ARG A 137 4.61 -16.16 31.34
N VAL A 138 4.69 -17.47 31.55
CA VAL A 138 4.78 -18.07 32.92
C VAL A 138 6.07 -17.64 33.62
N LEU A 139 7.15 -17.48 32.88
CA LEU A 139 8.43 -16.97 33.40
C LEU A 139 8.42 -15.46 33.68
N GLY A 140 7.28 -14.77 33.50
CA GLY A 140 7.12 -13.35 33.81
C GLY A 140 7.70 -12.41 32.76
N THR A 141 7.96 -12.88 31.53
CA THR A 141 8.45 -12.03 30.45
C THR A 141 7.42 -10.93 30.13
N GLY A 142 7.87 -9.68 30.02
CA GLY A 142 7.00 -8.54 29.75
C GLY A 142 6.36 -8.61 28.36
N THR A 143 5.14 -8.07 28.23
CA THR A 143 4.32 -8.10 27.01
C THR A 143 5.06 -7.62 25.75
N LEU A 144 5.77 -6.50 25.84
CA LEU A 144 6.50 -5.94 24.69
C LEU A 144 7.63 -6.89 24.25
N THR A 145 8.32 -7.51 25.20
CA THR A 145 9.38 -8.48 24.90
C THR A 145 8.80 -9.69 24.17
N ILE A 146 7.67 -10.22 24.63
CA ILE A 146 6.97 -11.33 23.97
C ILE A 146 6.57 -10.93 22.54
N LEU A 147 5.96 -9.75 22.36
CA LEU A 147 5.54 -9.27 21.05
C LEU A 147 6.70 -9.16 20.07
N PHE A 148 7.80 -8.49 20.47
CA PHE A 148 8.90 -8.21 19.54
C PHE A 148 9.93 -9.35 19.43
N ARG A 149 10.08 -10.19 20.43
CA ARG A 149 11.11 -11.26 20.44
C ARG A 149 10.55 -12.64 20.10
N GLU A 150 9.29 -12.90 20.45
CA GLU A 150 8.69 -14.22 20.28
C GLU A 150 7.69 -14.25 19.11
N ILE A 151 6.80 -13.24 19.02
CA ILE A 151 5.70 -13.25 18.05
C ILE A 151 6.13 -12.62 16.74
N PHE A 152 6.63 -11.37 16.76
CA PHE A 152 6.93 -10.62 15.54
C PHE A 152 7.94 -11.31 14.60
N PRO A 153 9.06 -11.90 15.06
CA PRO A 153 9.98 -12.61 14.17
C PRO A 153 9.33 -13.78 13.44
N ASN A 154 8.42 -14.48 14.10
CA ASN A 154 7.67 -15.60 13.52
C ASN A 154 6.59 -15.16 12.52
N LEU A 155 6.21 -13.87 12.51
CA LEU A 155 5.29 -13.27 11.55
C LEU A 155 5.99 -12.73 10.31
N LEU A 156 7.31 -12.48 10.36
CA LEU A 156 8.04 -11.78 9.30
C LEU A 156 7.83 -12.39 7.92
N SER A 157 7.84 -13.73 7.80
CA SER A 157 7.63 -14.39 6.52
C SER A 157 6.26 -14.04 5.90
N SER A 158 5.19 -14.11 6.70
CA SER A 158 3.84 -13.79 6.25
C SER A 158 3.68 -12.30 5.93
N VAL A 159 4.29 -11.44 6.74
CA VAL A 159 4.27 -9.97 6.57
C VAL A 159 5.02 -9.57 5.30
N ILE A 160 6.20 -10.13 5.04
CA ILE A 160 6.98 -9.86 3.83
C ILE A 160 6.20 -10.28 2.58
N VAL A 161 5.65 -11.50 2.56
CA VAL A 161 4.86 -11.99 1.43
C VAL A 161 3.65 -11.07 1.18
N MET A 162 2.91 -10.68 2.22
CA MET A 162 1.78 -9.79 2.08
C MET A 162 2.20 -8.42 1.55
N THR A 163 3.30 -7.85 2.07
CA THR A 163 3.83 -6.56 1.60
C THR A 163 4.21 -6.61 0.11
N MET A 164 4.83 -7.71 -0.34
CA MET A 164 5.14 -7.91 -1.76
C MET A 164 3.90 -8.01 -2.63
N MET A 165 2.79 -8.54 -2.12
CA MET A 165 1.52 -8.63 -2.85
C MET A 165 0.74 -7.30 -2.86
N THR A 166 0.93 -6.44 -1.87
CA THR A 166 0.28 -5.12 -1.84
C THR A 166 0.86 -4.15 -2.84
N MET A 167 2.16 -4.24 -3.18
CA MET A 167 2.80 -3.33 -4.16
C MET A 167 2.15 -3.38 -5.56
N PRO A 168 1.98 -4.55 -6.21
CA PRO A 168 1.27 -4.60 -7.49
C PRO A 168 -0.17 -4.11 -7.40
N SER A 169 -0.88 -4.45 -6.30
CA SER A 169 -2.25 -4.00 -6.07
C SER A 169 -2.33 -2.47 -5.98
N ALA A 170 -1.36 -1.84 -5.34
CA ALA A 170 -1.28 -0.37 -5.23
C ALA A 170 -1.08 0.27 -6.61
N ILE A 171 -0.21 -0.28 -7.45
CA ILE A 171 0.03 0.21 -8.82
C ILE A 171 -1.24 0.08 -9.69
N PHE A 172 -2.02 -1.00 -9.52
CA PHE A 172 -3.26 -1.19 -10.27
C PHE A 172 -4.40 -0.25 -9.82
N MET A 173 -4.36 0.25 -8.57
CA MET A 173 -5.39 1.15 -8.03
C MET A 173 -5.10 2.64 -8.29
N GLU A 174 -3.89 2.99 -8.67
CA GLU A 174 -3.48 4.35 -9.03
C GLU A 174 -4.10 4.83 -10.36
#